data_83f2bd59664de67b6211e4f58cf22d7c
#
_entry.id   83f2bd59664de67b6211e4f58cf22d7c
#
_cell.length_a   1.000
_cell.length_b   1.000
_cell.length_c   1.000
_cell.angle_alpha   90.00
_cell.angle_beta   90.00
_cell.angle_gamma   90.00
#
_symmetry.space_group_name_H-M   'P 1'
#
loop_
_entity.id
_entity.type
_entity.pdbx_description
1 polymer ?
#
loop_
_entity_poly.entity_id
_entity_poly.type
_entity_poly.pdbx_seq_one_letter_code
_entity_poly.pdbx_strand_id
1 'polypeptide(L)'
;MPSVNTKRIEESATTALKAALLRCPILEPYIGSNDKTPSWDGTVFVYKSEKTKKENLAGRVPIQIKGTEKVIVSDTATFSCSVADLNNYYKDGGCVFFLISVD
;
A
#
# COMPACT_ATOMS: atom_id res chain seq x y z
N MET A 1 -8.64 21.72 10.54
CA MET A 1 -9.48 20.59 10.95
C MET A 1 -8.87 19.30 10.45
N PRO A 2 -8.33 18.49 11.35
CA PRO A 2 -7.63 17.27 10.93
C PRO A 2 -8.53 16.29 10.19
N SER A 3 -9.78 16.14 10.61
CA SER A 3 -10.70 15.16 10.02
C SER A 3 -11.03 15.46 8.55
N VAL A 4 -11.01 16.72 8.13
CA VAL A 4 -11.30 17.10 6.75
C VAL A 4 -10.16 16.70 5.83
N ASN A 5 -8.92 16.80 6.32
CA ASN A 5 -7.74 16.53 5.52
C ASN A 5 -7.35 15.05 5.48
N THR A 6 -7.77 14.27 6.46
CA THR A 6 -7.35 12.86 6.58
C THR A 6 -7.70 12.06 5.33
N LYS A 7 -8.92 12.19 4.84
CA LYS A 7 -9.34 11.46 3.64
C LYS A 7 -8.53 11.88 2.42
N ARG A 8 -8.28 13.18 2.27
CA ARG A 8 -7.49 13.70 1.14
C ARG A 8 -6.05 13.24 1.21
N ILE A 9 -5.49 13.20 2.41
CA ILE A 9 -4.13 12.71 2.61
C ILE A 9 -4.03 11.25 2.20
N GLU A 10 -4.97 10.41 2.63
CA GLU A 10 -4.99 9.00 2.28
C GLU A 10 -5.18 8.79 0.78
N GLU A 11 -6.07 9.54 0.14
CA GLU A 11 -6.27 9.43 -1.30
C GLU A 11 -5.04 9.90 -2.08
N SER A 12 -4.40 10.98 -1.63
CA SER A 12 -3.18 11.48 -2.26
C SER A 12 -2.05 10.46 -2.14
N ALA A 13 -1.91 9.85 -0.97
CA ALA A 13 -0.90 8.81 -0.75
C ALA A 13 -1.15 7.61 -1.65
N THR A 14 -2.40 7.15 -1.73
CA THR A 14 -2.79 6.02 -2.58
C THR A 14 -2.50 6.31 -4.04
N THR A 15 -2.86 7.50 -4.51
CA THR A 15 -2.62 7.90 -5.90
C THR A 15 -1.13 7.95 -6.22
N ALA A 16 -0.34 8.54 -5.32
CA ALA A 16 1.10 8.64 -5.50
C ALA A 16 1.77 7.26 -5.56
N LEU A 17 1.36 6.37 -4.66
CA LEU A 17 1.90 5.01 -4.63
C LEU A 17 1.53 4.25 -5.89
N LYS A 18 0.27 4.32 -6.28
CA LYS A 18 -0.21 3.62 -7.49
C LYS A 18 0.56 4.08 -8.72
N ALA A 19 0.75 5.40 -8.87
CA ALA A 19 1.52 5.95 -9.97
C ALA A 19 2.96 5.45 -9.96
N ALA A 20 3.58 5.41 -8.78
CA ALA A 20 4.95 4.93 -8.65
C ALA A 20 5.08 3.44 -9.00
N LEU A 21 4.15 2.62 -8.54
CA LEU A 21 4.16 1.18 -8.83
C LEU A 21 3.95 0.91 -10.32
N LEU A 22 3.09 1.69 -10.97
CA LEU A 22 2.82 1.52 -12.40
C LEU A 22 4.00 1.87 -13.29
N ARG A 23 5.00 2.58 -12.77
CA ARG A 23 6.24 2.84 -13.52
C ARG A 23 7.08 1.60 -13.69
N CYS A 24 6.87 0.59 -12.87
CA CYS A 24 7.58 -0.68 -12.98
C CYS A 24 6.73 -1.67 -13.77
N PRO A 25 7.15 -2.08 -14.97
CA PRO A 25 6.31 -2.87 -15.86
C PRO A 25 5.99 -4.28 -15.36
N ILE A 26 6.69 -4.76 -14.33
CA ILE A 26 6.39 -6.07 -13.75
C ILE A 26 5.46 -6.01 -12.55
N LEU A 27 5.03 -4.82 -12.16
CA LEU A 27 4.15 -4.63 -11.02
C LEU A 27 2.76 -4.20 -11.48
N GLU A 28 1.74 -4.78 -10.89
CA GLU A 28 0.35 -4.44 -11.20
C GLU A 28 -0.41 -4.23 -9.90
N PRO A 29 -0.66 -2.96 -9.52
CA PRO A 29 -1.35 -2.67 -8.27
C PRO A 29 -2.87 -2.77 -8.42
N TYR A 30 -3.50 -3.33 -7.42
CA TYR A 30 -4.96 -3.35 -7.26
C TYR A 30 -5.27 -2.73 -5.91
N ILE A 31 -5.54 -1.43 -5.90
CA ILE A 31 -5.79 -0.65 -4.70
C ILE A 31 -7.14 0.03 -4.86
N GLY A 32 -8.08 -0.33 -4.00
CA GLY A 32 -9.42 0.24 -4.05
C GLY A 32 -9.49 1.58 -3.32
N SER A 33 -10.19 2.54 -3.91
CA SER A 33 -10.56 3.76 -3.21
C SER A 33 -11.77 3.44 -2.34
N ASN A 34 -11.75 3.90 -1.07
CA ASN A 34 -12.83 3.64 -0.12
C ASN A 34 -13.09 2.15 0.08
N ASP A 35 -12.08 1.33 -0.12
CA ASP A 35 -12.19 -0.09 0.09
C ASP A 35 -12.40 -0.40 1.56
N LYS A 36 -13.36 -1.28 1.83
CA LYS A 36 -13.68 -1.71 3.19
C LYS A 36 -13.13 -3.09 3.50
N THR A 37 -12.16 -3.53 2.70
CA THR A 37 -11.47 -4.79 2.97
C THR A 37 -10.73 -4.68 4.31
N PRO A 38 -10.98 -5.61 5.24
CA PRO A 38 -10.31 -5.55 6.53
C PRO A 38 -8.80 -5.69 6.42
N SER A 39 -8.08 -4.84 7.14
CA SER A 39 -6.63 -4.93 7.35
C SER A 39 -5.75 -4.62 6.14
N TRP A 40 -6.24 -4.75 4.92
CA TRP A 40 -5.45 -4.50 3.71
C TRP A 40 -6.08 -3.41 2.85
N ASP A 41 -5.22 -2.58 2.25
CA ASP A 41 -5.67 -1.57 1.29
C ASP A 41 -5.67 -2.09 -0.12
N GLY A 42 -4.89 -3.13 -0.38
CA GLY A 42 -4.84 -3.70 -1.72
C GLY A 42 -3.80 -4.78 -1.85
N THR A 43 -3.53 -5.12 -3.10
CA THR A 43 -2.60 -6.16 -3.46
C THR A 43 -1.78 -5.70 -4.66
N VAL A 44 -0.50 -6.06 -4.68
CA VAL A 44 0.34 -5.82 -5.84
C VAL A 44 0.71 -7.17 -6.43
N PHE A 45 0.37 -7.39 -7.71
CA PHE A 45 0.79 -8.58 -8.42
C PHE A 45 2.18 -8.34 -9.00
N VAL A 46 3.05 -9.33 -8.85
CA VAL A 46 4.42 -9.28 -9.33
C VAL A 46 4.60 -10.30 -10.42
N TYR A 47 5.10 -9.88 -11.57
CA TYR A 47 5.29 -10.76 -12.72
C TYR A 47 6.78 -10.99 -12.96
N LYS A 48 7.10 -12.12 -13.60
CA LYS A 48 8.49 -12.48 -13.92
C LYS A 48 9.05 -11.67 -15.07
N SER A 49 8.18 -11.10 -15.90
CA SER A 49 8.57 -10.29 -17.05
C SER A 49 7.47 -9.27 -17.33
N GLU A 50 7.73 -8.40 -18.32
CA GLU A 50 6.76 -7.38 -18.73
C GLU A 50 5.47 -7.95 -19.34
N LYS A 51 5.47 -9.24 -19.69
CA LYS A 51 4.27 -9.92 -20.16
C LYS A 51 3.42 -10.29 -18.94
N THR A 52 2.36 -9.53 -18.72
CA THR A 52 1.51 -9.68 -17.54
C THR A 52 0.43 -10.73 -17.76
N LYS A 53 0.84 -11.95 -18.10
CA LYS A 53 -0.02 -13.09 -18.28
C LYS A 53 0.05 -14.01 -17.07
N LYS A 54 -0.98 -14.81 -16.86
CA LYS A 54 -1.04 -15.75 -15.73
C LYS A 54 0.20 -16.63 -15.60
N GLU A 55 0.74 -17.08 -16.73
CA GLU A 55 1.91 -17.94 -16.75
C GLU A 55 3.15 -17.27 -16.20
N ASN A 56 3.18 -15.93 -16.23
CA ASN A 56 4.31 -15.14 -15.78
C ASN A 56 4.14 -14.59 -14.37
N LEU A 57 3.06 -14.94 -13.69
CA LEU A 57 2.81 -14.47 -12.34
C LEU A 57 3.82 -15.07 -11.36
N ALA A 58 4.62 -14.22 -10.72
CA ALA A 58 5.56 -14.65 -9.68
C ALA A 58 4.89 -14.74 -8.31
N GLY A 59 3.92 -13.86 -8.05
CA GLY A 59 3.22 -13.85 -6.78
C GLY A 59 2.44 -12.58 -6.57
N ARG A 60 1.87 -12.46 -5.39
CA ARG A 60 1.15 -11.25 -4.99
C ARG A 60 1.62 -10.80 -3.62
N VAL A 61 1.56 -9.49 -3.39
CA VAL A 61 1.99 -8.88 -2.15
C VAL A 61 0.82 -8.08 -1.57
N PRO A 62 0.29 -8.47 -0.41
CA PRO A 62 -0.70 -7.64 0.28
C PRO A 62 -0.05 -6.36 0.78
N ILE A 63 -0.75 -5.24 0.65
CA ILE A 63 -0.19 -3.95 1.05
C ILE A 63 -1.13 -3.17 1.95
N GLN A 64 -0.52 -2.30 2.75
CA GLN A 64 -1.19 -1.32 3.59
C GLN A 64 -0.55 0.04 3.32
N ILE A 65 -1.38 1.07 3.23
CA ILE A 65 -0.91 2.42 2.91
C ILE A 65 -1.24 3.36 4.05
N LYS A 66 -0.26 4.16 4.44
CA LYS A 66 -0.46 5.20 5.44
C LYS A 66 0.07 6.52 4.89
N GLY A 67 -0.80 7.50 4.76
CA GLY A 67 -0.41 8.85 4.37
C GLY A 67 -0.09 9.70 5.58
N THR A 68 0.86 10.61 5.42
CA THR A 68 1.19 11.58 6.46
C THR A 68 1.61 12.89 5.81
N GLU A 69 1.30 14.00 6.48
CA GLU A 69 1.78 15.32 6.06
C GLU A 69 3.17 15.63 6.62
N LYS A 70 3.67 14.80 7.51
CA LYS A 70 4.98 15.01 8.11
C LYS A 70 6.06 14.61 7.12
N VAL A 71 7.15 15.42 7.10
CA VAL A 71 8.31 15.09 6.30
C VAL A 71 9.06 13.94 6.97
N ILE A 72 9.37 12.92 6.20
CA ILE A 72 10.12 11.76 6.69
C ILE A 72 11.60 12.05 6.51
N VAL A 73 12.31 12.28 7.62
CA VAL A 73 13.72 12.70 7.60
C VAL A 73 14.68 11.65 8.18
N SER A 74 14.17 10.50 8.59
CA SER A 74 15.01 9.45 9.15
C SER A 74 14.71 8.12 8.47
N ASP A 75 15.65 7.16 8.63
CA ASP A 75 15.51 5.83 8.03
C ASP A 75 14.43 4.99 8.72
N THR A 76 13.97 5.43 9.89
CA THR A 76 12.94 4.71 10.64
C THR A 76 11.78 5.61 10.97
N ALA A 77 10.59 5.03 10.96
CA ALA A 77 9.36 5.71 11.36
C ALA A 77 8.52 4.74 12.19
N THR A 78 7.70 5.30 13.09
CA THR A 78 6.82 4.51 13.93
C THR A 78 5.37 4.87 13.63
N PHE A 79 4.51 3.88 13.57
CA PHE A 79 3.08 4.10 13.45
C PHE A 79 2.33 3.02 14.21
N SER A 80 1.10 3.33 14.58
CA SER A 80 0.27 2.41 15.34
C SER A 80 -0.45 1.42 14.44
N CYS A 81 -0.49 0.18 14.88
CA CYS A 81 -1.20 -0.87 14.18
C CYS A 81 -1.94 -1.72 15.21
N SER A 82 -3.19 -2.06 14.96
CA SER A 82 -3.95 -2.87 15.88
C SER A 82 -3.43 -4.31 15.95
N VAL A 83 -3.63 -4.95 17.10
CA VAL A 83 -3.23 -6.36 17.25
C VAL A 83 -4.00 -7.24 16.27
N ALA A 84 -5.27 -6.91 16.05
CA ALA A 84 -6.09 -7.67 15.09
C ALA A 84 -5.50 -7.61 13.68
N ASP A 85 -5.06 -6.42 13.24
CA ASP A 85 -4.44 -6.29 11.94
C ASP A 85 -3.12 -7.06 11.86
N LEU A 86 -2.29 -6.96 12.90
CA LEU A 86 -1.02 -7.70 12.93
C LEU A 86 -1.24 -9.20 12.83
N ASN A 87 -2.26 -9.72 13.53
CA ASN A 87 -2.58 -11.13 13.45
C ASN A 87 -3.03 -11.54 12.05
N ASN A 88 -3.81 -10.69 11.38
CA ASN A 88 -4.24 -10.95 10.01
C ASN A 88 -3.07 -10.99 9.05
N TYR A 89 -2.14 -10.03 9.19
CA TYR A 89 -0.94 -10.01 8.36
C TYR A 89 -0.07 -11.24 8.59
N TYR A 90 0.07 -11.63 9.85
CA TYR A 90 0.84 -12.83 10.19
C TYR A 90 0.27 -14.07 9.55
N LYS A 91 -1.06 -14.25 9.62
CA LYS A 91 -1.73 -15.41 9.03
C LYS A 91 -1.60 -15.44 7.51
N ASP A 92 -1.50 -14.29 6.88
CA ASP A 92 -1.41 -14.17 5.42
C ASP A 92 0.03 -14.18 4.91
N GLY A 93 1.01 -14.42 5.77
CA GLY A 93 2.42 -14.47 5.39
C GLY A 93 3.11 -13.13 5.37
N GLY A 94 2.44 -12.08 5.84
CA GLY A 94 3.02 -10.74 5.94
C GLY A 94 2.28 -9.72 5.11
N CYS A 95 2.77 -8.48 5.19
CA CYS A 95 2.19 -7.35 4.48
C CYS A 95 3.27 -6.29 4.29
N VAL A 96 3.27 -5.62 3.15
CA VAL A 96 4.17 -4.49 2.94
C VAL A 96 3.43 -3.22 3.30
N PHE A 97 4.03 -2.43 4.18
CA PHE A 97 3.51 -1.13 4.56
C PHE A 97 4.20 -0.04 3.76
N PHE A 98 3.41 0.86 3.22
CA PHE A 98 3.93 2.05 2.57
C PHE A 98 3.55 3.28 3.39
N LEU A 99 4.54 3.98 3.88
CA LEU A 99 4.34 5.25 4.56
C LEU A 99 4.68 6.36 3.58
N ILE A 100 3.66 7.11 3.19
CA ILE A 100 3.78 8.10 2.11
C ILE A 100 3.64 9.50 2.70
N SER A 101 4.67 10.31 2.51
CA SER A 101 4.63 11.73 2.89
C SER A 101 3.92 12.52 1.79
N VAL A 102 2.91 13.26 2.19
CA VAL A 102 2.07 14.06 1.27
C VAL A 102 2.26 15.52 1.62
N ASP A 103 2.61 16.32 0.63
CA ASP A 103 2.76 17.78 0.79
C ASP A 103 1.42 18.49 0.76
#